data_2ac39381ac85afae3ae1ef9d32b44a08
#
_entry.id   2ac39381ac85afae3ae1ef9d32b44a08
#
_cell.length_a   1.000
_cell.length_b   1.000
_cell.length_c   1.000
_cell.angle_alpha   90.00
_cell.angle_beta   90.00
_cell.angle_gamma   90.00
#
_symmetry.space_group_name_H-M   'P 1'
#
loop_
_entity.id
_entity.type
_entity.pdbx_description
1 polymer ?
#
loop_
_entity_poly.entity_id
_entity_poly.type
_entity_poly.pdbx_seq_one_letter_code
_entity_poly.pdbx_strand_id
1 'polypeptide(L)'
;MLLFFFFIIGLTCTDENFAQKATIAFQTASLNNLIIVLPDTSPRGAGCPDDTAAWDFGEGAGFYINATNPSYSKHYNMYDYITIELWDILLQTLFPQQLTGKRSIFGHSMGGFGALHLFLKSQLFTSCSAFAPIADPVNCPWGQKAFSKYFGPQDQVPTEWTN
;
A
#
# COMPACT_ATOMS: atom_id res chain seq x y z
N MET A 1 -13.90 -2.97 21.65
CA MET A 1 -12.49 -2.83 21.22
C MET A 1 -12.43 -3.27 19.77
N LEU A 2 -12.08 -2.38 18.86
CA LEU A 2 -12.09 -2.66 17.42
C LEU A 2 -10.67 -2.97 16.94
N LEU A 3 -10.53 -3.95 16.07
CA LEU A 3 -9.28 -4.30 15.39
C LEU A 3 -9.34 -3.75 13.96
N PHE A 4 -8.29 -3.08 13.52
CA PHE A 4 -8.20 -2.54 12.17
C PHE A 4 -7.56 -3.55 11.22
N PHE A 5 -8.22 -3.80 10.10
CA PHE A 5 -7.75 -4.65 9.01
C PHE A 5 -7.50 -3.80 7.76
N PHE A 6 -6.23 -3.62 7.42
CA PHE A 6 -5.84 -2.94 6.19
C PHE A 6 -5.77 -3.95 5.05
N PHE A 7 -6.62 -3.77 4.04
CA PHE A 7 -6.54 -4.53 2.81
C PHE A 7 -5.94 -3.68 1.71
N ILE A 8 -4.73 -4.01 1.31
CA ILE A 8 -4.00 -3.31 0.25
C ILE A 8 -4.02 -4.12 -1.05
N ILE A 9 -4.30 -3.44 -2.15
CA ILE A 9 -4.78 -4.05 -3.39
C ILE A 9 -3.67 -4.09 -4.43
N GLY A 10 -3.87 -4.90 -5.48
CA GLY A 10 -2.91 -5.11 -6.57
C GLY A 10 -2.84 -3.97 -7.58
N LEU A 11 -1.97 -4.15 -8.57
CA LEU A 11 -1.81 -3.24 -9.70
C LEU A 11 -3.15 -2.90 -10.36
N THR A 12 -3.29 -1.68 -10.82
CA THR A 12 -4.45 -1.12 -11.53
C THR A 12 -5.72 -0.94 -10.70
N CYS A 13 -5.74 -1.44 -9.48
CA CYS A 13 -6.93 -1.40 -8.63
C CYS A 13 -7.06 -0.07 -7.89
N THR A 14 -8.31 0.22 -7.50
CA THR A 14 -8.68 1.24 -6.52
C THR A 14 -9.28 0.55 -5.30
N ASP A 15 -9.51 1.29 -4.22
CA ASP A 15 -10.24 0.85 -3.03
C ASP A 15 -11.59 0.19 -3.37
N GLU A 16 -12.29 0.67 -4.40
CA GLU A 16 -13.58 0.13 -4.87
C GLU A 16 -13.49 -1.31 -5.38
N ASN A 17 -12.35 -1.74 -5.94
CA ASN A 17 -12.24 -3.09 -6.51
C ASN A 17 -12.43 -4.20 -5.46
N PHE A 18 -12.03 -3.97 -4.23
CA PHE A 18 -12.34 -4.89 -3.13
C PHE A 18 -13.76 -4.67 -2.62
N ALA A 19 -14.16 -3.42 -2.42
CA ALA A 19 -15.45 -3.08 -1.82
C ALA A 19 -16.62 -3.72 -2.60
N GLN A 20 -16.56 -3.71 -3.93
CA GLN A 20 -17.60 -4.30 -4.80
C GLN A 20 -17.77 -5.82 -4.64
N LYS A 21 -16.75 -6.53 -4.13
CA LYS A 21 -16.72 -8.00 -4.01
C LYS A 21 -16.67 -8.48 -2.56
N ALA A 22 -16.64 -7.56 -1.60
CA ALA A 22 -16.31 -7.82 -0.21
C ALA A 22 -17.50 -8.12 0.71
N THR A 23 -18.68 -8.47 0.18
CA THR A 23 -19.89 -8.65 1.00
C THR A 23 -19.65 -9.58 2.18
N ILE A 24 -19.03 -10.74 1.97
CA ILE A 24 -18.71 -11.70 3.05
C ILE A 24 -17.68 -11.12 4.01
N ALA A 25 -16.69 -10.39 3.52
CA ALA A 25 -15.67 -9.75 4.36
C ALA A 25 -16.30 -8.68 5.27
N PHE A 26 -17.21 -7.88 4.75
CA PHE A 26 -17.92 -6.86 5.53
C PHE A 26 -18.85 -7.46 6.57
N GLN A 27 -19.58 -8.53 6.22
CA GLN A 27 -20.40 -9.28 7.18
C GLN A 27 -19.54 -9.87 8.30
N THR A 28 -18.41 -10.50 7.95
CA THR A 28 -17.47 -11.08 8.92
C THR A 28 -16.87 -9.99 9.81
N ALA A 29 -16.50 -8.86 9.25
CA ALA A 29 -15.99 -7.72 10.00
C ALA A 29 -17.02 -7.22 11.03
N SER A 30 -18.27 -7.04 10.61
CA SER A 30 -19.35 -6.62 11.48
C SER A 30 -19.57 -7.57 12.65
N LEU A 31 -19.58 -8.88 12.39
CA LEU A 31 -19.78 -9.92 13.41
C LEU A 31 -18.60 -10.03 14.41
N ASN A 32 -17.42 -9.60 14.03
CA ASN A 32 -16.19 -9.73 14.81
C ASN A 32 -15.64 -8.39 15.34
N ASN A 33 -16.40 -7.32 15.23
CA ASN A 33 -15.96 -5.97 15.64
C ASN A 33 -14.65 -5.54 14.96
N LEU A 34 -14.56 -5.74 13.64
CA LEU A 34 -13.42 -5.35 12.83
C LEU A 34 -13.76 -4.12 12.00
N ILE A 35 -12.80 -3.23 11.83
CA ILE A 35 -12.84 -2.14 10.86
C ILE A 35 -11.98 -2.53 9.67
N ILE A 36 -12.54 -2.56 8.47
CA ILE A 36 -11.79 -2.77 7.24
C ILE A 36 -11.41 -1.41 6.68
N VAL A 37 -10.12 -1.23 6.40
CA VAL A 37 -9.55 -0.03 5.79
C VAL A 37 -9.08 -0.39 4.39
N LEU A 38 -9.56 0.35 3.40
CA LEU A 38 -9.29 0.12 1.97
C LEU A 38 -8.59 1.37 1.40
N PRO A 39 -7.27 1.46 1.47
CA PRO A 39 -6.55 2.58 0.84
C PRO A 39 -6.45 2.39 -0.67
N ASP A 40 -6.30 3.50 -1.40
CA ASP A 40 -5.97 3.44 -2.83
C ASP A 40 -4.54 2.91 -3.04
N THR A 41 -4.21 2.59 -4.28
CA THR A 41 -2.95 1.97 -4.70
C THR A 41 -1.88 2.96 -5.14
N SER A 42 -2.25 4.21 -5.29
CA SER A 42 -1.36 5.31 -5.68
C SER A 42 -2.01 6.67 -5.37
N PRO A 43 -1.25 7.77 -5.34
CA PRO A 43 -1.82 9.08 -5.53
C PRO A 43 -2.45 9.15 -6.93
N ARG A 44 -3.52 9.98 -7.06
CA ARG A 44 -4.18 10.21 -8.35
C ARG A 44 -4.27 11.69 -8.65
N GLY A 45 -4.13 12.02 -9.95
CA GLY A 45 -4.13 13.42 -10.37
C GLY A 45 -2.91 14.21 -9.89
N ALA A 46 -1.82 13.55 -9.58
CA ALA A 46 -0.60 14.18 -9.09
C ALA A 46 0.13 14.99 -10.20
N GLY A 47 -0.10 14.63 -11.48
CA GLY A 47 0.53 15.26 -12.63
C GLY A 47 2.04 14.99 -12.72
N CYS A 48 2.48 13.86 -12.17
CA CYS A 48 3.85 13.42 -12.31
C CYS A 48 4.14 12.89 -13.72
N PRO A 49 5.41 12.91 -14.18
CA PRO A 49 5.74 12.42 -15.52
C PRO A 49 5.27 10.98 -15.74
N ASP A 50 4.56 10.73 -16.83
CA ASP A 50 4.08 9.43 -17.28
C ASP A 50 3.16 8.68 -16.28
N ASP A 51 2.63 9.34 -15.24
CA ASP A 51 1.85 8.66 -14.18
C ASP A 51 0.50 8.11 -14.64
N THR A 52 0.03 8.49 -15.82
CA THR A 52 -1.15 7.95 -16.50
C THR A 52 -0.84 7.22 -17.80
N ALA A 53 0.44 7.09 -18.17
CA ALA A 53 0.84 6.59 -19.50
C ALA A 53 0.77 5.06 -19.62
N ALA A 54 0.82 4.32 -18.51
CA ALA A 54 0.85 2.85 -18.51
C ALA A 54 0.13 2.28 -17.30
N TRP A 55 -0.49 1.11 -17.46
CA TRP A 55 -1.22 0.42 -16.40
C TRP A 55 -0.33 -0.12 -15.26
N ASP A 56 0.95 -0.32 -15.52
CA ASP A 56 1.91 -0.93 -14.61
C ASP A 56 2.89 0.09 -14.00
N PHE A 57 2.59 1.38 -14.13
CA PHE A 57 3.36 2.48 -13.54
C PHE A 57 2.46 3.69 -13.26
N GLY A 58 2.78 4.46 -12.22
CA GLY A 58 2.05 5.66 -11.85
C GLY A 58 0.72 5.36 -11.16
N GLU A 59 -0.37 5.87 -11.71
CA GLU A 59 -1.70 5.65 -11.14
C GLU A 59 -2.05 4.16 -11.12
N GLY A 60 -2.41 3.67 -9.93
CA GLY A 60 -2.67 2.26 -9.70
C GLY A 60 -1.42 1.40 -9.46
N ALA A 61 -0.22 1.98 -9.39
CA ALA A 61 1.05 1.26 -9.33
C ALA A 61 2.08 1.89 -8.38
N GLY A 62 1.65 2.34 -7.21
CA GLY A 62 2.51 3.00 -6.21
C GLY A 62 3.42 2.08 -5.42
N PHE A 63 3.28 0.76 -5.54
CA PHE A 63 4.09 -0.26 -4.88
C PHE A 63 4.26 -0.11 -3.37
N TYR A 64 3.47 0.74 -2.72
CA TYR A 64 3.52 0.98 -1.27
C TYR A 64 4.91 1.37 -0.75
N ILE A 65 5.65 2.12 -1.57
CA ILE A 65 6.98 2.66 -1.28
C ILE A 65 6.96 4.19 -1.28
N ASN A 66 8.03 4.80 -0.78
CA ASN A 66 8.28 6.24 -0.95
C ASN A 66 9.28 6.45 -2.09
N ALA A 67 8.91 7.28 -3.06
CA ALA A 67 9.81 7.65 -4.13
C ALA A 67 10.90 8.61 -3.63
N THR A 68 12.13 8.42 -4.09
CA THR A 68 13.26 9.32 -3.82
C THR A 68 13.61 10.20 -5.02
N ASN A 69 13.20 9.81 -6.22
CA ASN A 69 13.39 10.62 -7.42
C ASN A 69 12.58 11.93 -7.32
N PRO A 70 13.22 13.10 -7.47
CA PRO A 70 12.56 14.40 -7.35
C PRO A 70 11.31 14.60 -8.22
N SER A 71 11.21 13.88 -9.34
CA SER A 71 10.03 13.93 -10.22
C SER A 71 8.78 13.30 -9.58
N TYR A 72 8.93 12.45 -8.59
CA TYR A 72 7.84 11.69 -7.97
C TYR A 72 7.76 11.86 -6.46
N SER A 73 8.87 12.17 -5.77
CA SER A 73 8.99 12.17 -4.32
C SER A 73 8.05 13.13 -3.60
N LYS A 74 7.50 14.12 -4.31
CA LYS A 74 6.50 15.01 -3.73
C LYS A 74 5.15 14.32 -3.47
N HIS A 75 4.79 13.32 -4.26
CA HIS A 75 3.45 12.73 -4.25
C HIS A 75 3.43 11.21 -4.07
N TYR A 76 4.41 10.49 -4.62
CA TYR A 76 4.45 9.03 -4.56
C TYR A 76 5.12 8.55 -3.25
N ASN A 77 4.44 8.75 -2.13
CA ASN A 77 4.89 8.39 -0.79
C ASN A 77 3.90 7.41 -0.14
N MET A 78 3.66 6.28 -0.81
CA MET A 78 2.63 5.33 -0.41
C MET A 78 2.96 4.59 0.89
N TYR A 79 4.23 4.46 1.25
CA TYR A 79 4.63 3.95 2.56
C TYR A 79 4.16 4.91 3.67
N ASP A 80 4.48 6.18 3.58
CA ASP A 80 4.08 7.19 4.55
C ASP A 80 2.57 7.41 4.56
N TYR A 81 1.92 7.35 3.39
CA TYR A 81 0.47 7.41 3.31
C TYR A 81 -0.21 6.36 4.18
N ILE A 82 0.21 5.09 4.10
CA ILE A 82 -0.40 4.00 4.89
C ILE A 82 0.00 4.08 6.37
N THR A 83 1.28 4.37 6.66
CA THR A 83 1.83 4.26 8.02
C THR A 83 1.63 5.50 8.85
N ILE A 84 1.57 6.67 8.24
CA ILE A 84 1.49 7.96 8.92
C ILE A 84 0.16 8.65 8.62
N GLU A 85 -0.08 9.03 7.34
CA GLU A 85 -1.22 9.88 7.01
C GLU A 85 -2.54 9.19 7.31
N LEU A 86 -2.71 7.98 6.82
CA LEU A 86 -3.95 7.24 6.99
C LEU A 86 -4.15 6.80 8.43
N TRP A 87 -3.11 6.29 9.08
CA TRP A 87 -3.23 5.82 10.46
C TRP A 87 -3.21 6.98 11.48
N ASP A 88 -2.13 7.73 11.51
CA ASP A 88 -1.90 8.70 12.58
C ASP A 88 -2.76 9.97 12.44
N ILE A 89 -3.09 10.35 11.21
CA ILE A 89 -3.86 11.58 10.98
C ILE A 89 -5.35 11.26 10.84
N LEU A 90 -5.71 10.41 9.86
CA LEU A 90 -7.12 10.20 9.54
C LEU A 90 -7.83 9.30 10.55
N LEU A 91 -7.30 8.11 10.82
CA LEU A 91 -8.02 7.15 11.65
C LEU A 91 -8.05 7.57 13.13
N GLN A 92 -7.00 8.19 13.65
CA GLN A 92 -7.03 8.73 15.01
C GLN A 92 -8.03 9.88 15.15
N THR A 93 -8.18 10.69 14.12
CA THR A 93 -9.16 11.78 14.12
C THR A 93 -10.59 11.28 13.99
N LEU A 94 -10.82 10.30 13.11
CA LEU A 94 -12.15 9.77 12.82
C LEU A 94 -12.66 8.79 13.88
N PHE A 95 -11.74 8.04 14.51
CA PHE A 95 -12.09 6.97 15.45
C PHE A 95 -11.29 7.03 16.77
N PRO A 96 -11.20 8.17 17.44
CA PRO A 96 -10.29 8.37 18.58
C PRO A 96 -10.56 7.43 19.77
N GLN A 97 -11.81 6.97 19.93
CA GLN A 97 -12.20 6.11 21.05
C GLN A 97 -12.16 4.61 20.72
N GLN A 98 -12.05 4.26 19.46
CA GLN A 98 -12.08 2.87 18.97
C GLN A 98 -10.68 2.30 18.75
N LEU A 99 -9.65 3.11 18.76
CA LEU A 99 -8.27 2.68 18.50
C LEU A 99 -7.73 1.82 19.64
N THR A 100 -7.46 0.56 19.33
CA THR A 100 -6.86 -0.38 20.29
C THR A 100 -5.34 -0.49 20.12
N GLY A 101 -4.79 0.18 19.13
CA GLY A 101 -3.41 0.01 18.68
C GLY A 101 -3.16 -1.29 17.91
N LYS A 102 -4.12 -2.25 17.92
CA LYS A 102 -3.98 -3.50 17.16
C LYS A 102 -4.46 -3.31 15.73
N ARG A 103 -3.59 -3.62 14.79
CA ARG A 103 -3.87 -3.56 13.36
C ARG A 103 -3.22 -4.72 12.64
N SER A 104 -3.92 -5.23 11.66
CA SER A 104 -3.44 -6.29 10.76
C SER A 104 -3.43 -5.79 9.34
N ILE A 105 -2.57 -6.34 8.52
CA ILE A 105 -2.47 -5.99 7.12
C ILE A 105 -2.56 -7.24 6.26
N PHE A 106 -3.26 -7.15 5.15
CA PHE A 106 -3.27 -8.20 4.15
C PHE A 106 -3.40 -7.61 2.76
N GLY A 107 -2.91 -8.32 1.76
CA GLY A 107 -2.92 -7.82 0.41
C GLY A 107 -2.71 -8.90 -0.64
N HIS A 108 -3.04 -8.55 -1.89
CA HIS A 108 -2.92 -9.44 -3.03
C HIS A 108 -2.00 -8.84 -4.10
N SER A 109 -1.17 -9.65 -4.76
CA SER A 109 -0.29 -9.24 -5.86
C SER A 109 0.69 -8.13 -5.44
N MET A 110 0.67 -6.96 -6.06
CA MET A 110 1.39 -5.77 -5.61
C MET A 110 1.04 -5.40 -4.17
N GLY A 111 -0.22 -5.54 -3.78
CA GLY A 111 -0.65 -5.35 -2.39
C GLY A 111 -0.12 -6.43 -1.46
N GLY A 112 0.09 -7.66 -1.94
CA GLY A 112 0.76 -8.71 -1.18
C GLY A 112 2.21 -8.36 -0.86
N PHE A 113 2.95 -7.82 -1.83
CA PHE A 113 4.27 -7.23 -1.62
C PHE A 113 4.20 -6.09 -0.60
N GLY A 114 3.30 -5.13 -0.81
CA GLY A 114 3.12 -4.00 0.10
C GLY A 114 2.80 -4.44 1.53
N ALA A 115 1.96 -5.48 1.71
CA ALA A 115 1.64 -6.01 3.03
C ALA A 115 2.89 -6.53 3.75
N LEU A 116 3.73 -7.31 3.06
CA LEU A 116 4.99 -7.82 3.60
C LEU A 116 5.95 -6.66 3.92
N HIS A 117 6.13 -5.75 2.97
CA HIS A 117 7.01 -4.59 3.12
C HIS A 117 6.62 -3.71 4.32
N LEU A 118 5.35 -3.31 4.39
CA LEU A 118 4.84 -2.48 5.46
C LEU A 118 4.90 -3.20 6.82
N PHE A 119 4.60 -4.49 6.87
CA PHE A 119 4.66 -5.29 8.08
C PHE A 119 6.09 -5.39 8.64
N LEU A 120 7.04 -5.74 7.78
CA LEU A 120 8.43 -5.97 8.19
C LEU A 120 9.15 -4.66 8.55
N LYS A 121 8.91 -3.59 7.78
CA LYS A 121 9.64 -2.34 7.93
C LYS A 121 9.06 -1.43 9.01
N SER A 122 7.73 -1.31 9.12
CA SER A 122 7.11 -0.34 10.02
C SER A 122 6.95 -0.84 11.44
N GLN A 123 6.87 -2.14 11.66
CA GLN A 123 6.52 -2.77 12.96
C GLN A 123 5.17 -2.31 13.53
N LEU A 124 4.32 -1.72 12.72
CA LEU A 124 3.04 -1.16 13.14
C LEU A 124 1.91 -2.20 13.19
N PHE A 125 2.08 -3.30 12.48
CA PHE A 125 1.05 -4.33 12.32
C PHE A 125 1.35 -5.55 13.18
N THR A 126 0.32 -6.13 13.76
CA THR A 126 0.42 -7.32 14.63
C THR A 126 0.37 -8.63 13.85
N SER A 127 -0.16 -8.59 12.63
CA SER A 127 -0.17 -9.74 11.71
C SER A 127 -0.20 -9.29 10.26
N CYS A 128 0.29 -10.16 9.38
CA CYS A 128 0.32 -9.95 7.95
C CYS A 128 -0.14 -11.21 7.20
N SER A 129 -0.90 -11.01 6.12
CA SER A 129 -1.23 -12.07 5.17
C SER A 129 -0.98 -11.57 3.74
N ALA A 130 -0.16 -12.28 2.99
CA ALA A 130 0.16 -11.93 1.60
C ALA A 130 -0.34 -13.02 0.65
N PHE A 131 -1.20 -12.63 -0.28
CA PHE A 131 -1.79 -13.52 -1.28
C PHE A 131 -1.12 -13.27 -2.64
N ALA A 132 -0.53 -14.30 -3.23
CA ALA A 132 0.19 -14.22 -4.49
C ALA A 132 1.06 -12.95 -4.62
N PRO A 133 1.93 -12.65 -3.63
CA PRO A 133 2.69 -11.40 -3.62
C PRO A 133 3.67 -11.33 -4.78
N ILE A 134 3.97 -10.11 -5.23
CA ILE A 134 5.18 -9.83 -6.01
C ILE A 134 6.35 -9.90 -5.01
N ALA A 135 6.82 -11.10 -4.70
CA ALA A 135 7.76 -11.32 -3.59
C ALA A 135 9.17 -10.75 -3.83
N ASP A 136 9.54 -10.60 -5.11
CA ASP A 136 10.84 -10.08 -5.51
C ASP A 136 10.65 -9.02 -6.62
N PRO A 137 10.26 -7.80 -6.26
CA PRO A 137 9.97 -6.75 -7.25
C PRO A 137 11.20 -6.31 -8.03
N VAL A 138 12.40 -6.37 -7.46
CA VAL A 138 13.63 -5.95 -8.15
C VAL A 138 14.01 -6.89 -9.30
N ASN A 139 13.56 -8.13 -9.26
CA ASN A 139 13.80 -9.14 -10.28
C ASN A 139 12.57 -9.44 -11.14
N CYS A 140 11.49 -8.69 -11.01
CA CYS A 140 10.33 -8.82 -11.89
C CYS A 140 10.13 -7.57 -12.75
N PRO A 141 9.58 -7.70 -13.99
CA PRO A 141 9.46 -6.57 -14.92
C PRO A 141 8.68 -5.37 -14.36
N TRP A 142 7.58 -5.62 -13.63
CA TRP A 142 6.74 -4.55 -13.07
C TRP A 142 7.48 -3.75 -11.99
N GLY A 143 8.16 -4.43 -11.08
CA GLY A 143 8.94 -3.77 -10.04
C GLY A 143 10.16 -3.06 -10.61
N GLN A 144 10.88 -3.67 -11.56
CA GLN A 144 12.00 -3.01 -12.24
C GLN A 144 11.58 -1.70 -12.91
N LYS A 145 10.45 -1.71 -13.61
CA LYS A 145 9.89 -0.50 -14.23
C LYS A 145 9.53 0.56 -13.19
N ALA A 146 8.81 0.19 -12.15
CA ALA A 146 8.40 1.13 -11.11
C ALA A 146 9.61 1.69 -10.35
N PHE A 147 10.53 0.84 -9.91
CA PHE A 147 11.66 1.23 -9.07
C PHE A 147 12.68 2.08 -9.84
N SER A 148 12.95 1.79 -11.12
CA SER A 148 13.80 2.64 -11.96
C SER A 148 13.25 4.06 -12.11
N LYS A 149 11.95 4.25 -12.03
CA LYS A 149 11.31 5.56 -12.07
C LYS A 149 11.25 6.20 -10.68
N TYR A 150 10.73 5.51 -9.68
CA TYR A 150 10.53 6.06 -8.34
C TYR A 150 11.82 6.33 -7.59
N PHE A 151 12.86 5.52 -7.79
CA PHE A 151 14.16 5.74 -7.18
C PHE A 151 15.17 6.39 -8.12
N GLY A 152 14.99 6.27 -9.43
CA GLY A 152 15.96 6.70 -10.44
C GLY A 152 16.84 5.54 -10.92
N PRO A 153 18.04 5.83 -11.46
CA PRO A 153 19.00 4.83 -11.90
C PRO A 153 19.32 3.76 -10.83
N GLN A 154 19.72 2.58 -11.25
CA GLN A 154 19.91 1.42 -10.36
C GLN A 154 20.88 1.67 -9.19
N ASP A 155 21.85 2.55 -9.38
CA ASP A 155 22.77 3.00 -8.33
C ASP A 155 22.11 3.91 -7.27
N GLN A 156 20.91 4.41 -7.54
CA GLN A 156 20.11 5.21 -6.62
C GLN A 156 18.99 4.40 -5.95
N VAL A 157 18.79 3.16 -6.36
CA VAL A 157 17.85 2.25 -5.68
C VAL A 157 18.40 1.97 -4.28
N PRO A 158 17.61 2.21 -3.22
CA PRO A 158 18.08 1.96 -1.86
C PRO A 158 18.57 0.52 -1.67
N THR A 159 19.66 0.34 -0.95
CA THR A 159 20.33 -0.97 -0.76
C THR A 159 19.41 -2.02 -0.15
N GLU A 160 18.40 -1.60 0.59
CA GLU A 160 17.37 -2.47 1.14
C GLU A 160 16.51 -3.19 0.07
N TRP A 161 16.59 -2.74 -1.19
CA TRP A 161 15.88 -3.31 -2.34
C TRP A 161 16.80 -4.10 -3.29
N THR A 162 18.11 -4.06 -3.08
CA THR A 162 19.09 -4.67 -3.99
C THR A 162 19.82 -5.88 -3.37
N ASN A 163 19.57 -6.19 -2.10
CA ASN A 163 20.19 -7.29 -1.35
C ASN A 163 19.18 -8.37 -0.95
#